data_b00189a8f851e24bd21da9c2ad85e4d0
#
_entry.id   b00189a8f851e24bd21da9c2ad85e4d0
#
_cell.length_a   1.000
_cell.length_b   1.000
_cell.length_c   1.000
_cell.angle_alpha   90.00
_cell.angle_beta   90.00
_cell.angle_gamma   90.00
#
_symmetry.space_group_name_H-M   'P 1'
#
loop_
_entity.id
_entity.type
_entity.pdbx_description
1 polymer ?
#
loop_
_entity_poly.entity_id
_entity_poly.type
_entity_poly.pdbx_seq_one_letter_code
_entity_poly.pdbx_strand_id
1 'polypeptide(L)'
;KGEKVSYLSEGRDLWVIGELGVLYAGAVNVPLSIKLEETNDLVFRVKHSDSKYVITSKFQLPKVRKILAECPLVEKVIVFDEIDDKQPNEIYINEVMALGDEFLKENAEKLVERYQSIAPDDYANISYTSGTTADPKGILLTHRNYTANVEQAHSVIGVTPEDRMLIILPLDHCFAHVAGFYTMMSYGASIGTVPSGKSGKEALRNIPI
;
A
#
# COMPACT_ATOMS: atom_id res chain seq x y z
N LYS A 1 -7.68 -1.16 -14.91
CA LYS A 1 -6.54 -2.09 -14.80
C LYS A 1 -5.25 -1.35 -15.17
N GLY A 2 -4.18 -1.59 -14.39
CA GLY A 2 -2.86 -1.00 -14.65
C GLY A 2 -2.67 0.45 -14.16
N GLU A 3 -3.69 1.08 -13.58
CA GLU A 3 -3.55 2.39 -12.92
C GLU A 3 -2.64 2.26 -11.70
N LYS A 4 -1.83 3.29 -11.43
CA LYS A 4 -0.88 3.28 -10.31
C LYS A 4 -1.46 4.05 -9.13
N VAL A 5 -1.25 3.50 -7.94
CA VAL A 5 -1.70 4.06 -6.68
C VAL A 5 -0.49 4.18 -5.76
N SER A 6 -0.07 5.41 -5.48
CA SER A 6 1.00 5.66 -4.51
C SER A 6 0.50 5.47 -3.08
N TYR A 7 1.35 4.89 -2.25
CA TYR A 7 1.05 4.55 -0.87
C TYR A 7 2.05 5.22 0.07
N LEU A 8 1.62 6.18 0.86
CA LEU A 8 2.47 6.87 1.83
C LEU A 8 1.82 6.83 3.22
N SER A 9 2.08 5.79 3.97
CA SER A 9 1.51 5.59 5.31
C SER A 9 2.39 4.67 6.15
N GLU A 10 2.27 4.80 7.45
CA GLU A 10 2.77 3.84 8.43
C GLU A 10 2.09 2.47 8.22
N GLY A 11 2.79 1.40 8.61
CA GLY A 11 2.22 0.04 8.60
C GLY A 11 1.06 -0.06 9.59
N ARG A 12 -0.13 -0.44 9.09
CA ARG A 12 -1.36 -0.61 9.87
C ARG A 12 -2.33 -1.54 9.14
N ASP A 13 -3.40 -1.92 9.81
CA ASP A 13 -4.45 -2.77 9.24
C ASP A 13 -5.06 -2.21 7.95
N LEU A 14 -5.41 -0.93 7.94
CA LEU A 14 -5.93 -0.25 6.75
C LEU A 14 -4.92 -0.19 5.59
N TRP A 15 -3.61 -0.24 5.88
CA TRP A 15 -2.59 -0.34 4.84
C TRP A 15 -2.75 -1.64 4.06
N VAL A 16 -2.88 -2.77 4.78
CA VAL A 16 -3.07 -4.10 4.23
C VAL A 16 -4.38 -4.21 3.43
N ILE A 17 -5.49 -3.74 4.03
CA ILE A 17 -6.81 -3.75 3.40
C ILE A 17 -6.82 -2.93 2.11
N GLY A 18 -6.27 -1.73 2.16
CA GLY A 18 -6.23 -0.83 1.01
C GLY A 18 -5.36 -1.37 -0.12
N GLU A 19 -4.22 -1.99 0.18
CA GLU A 19 -3.38 -2.61 -0.84
C GLU A 19 -4.10 -3.77 -1.53
N LEU A 20 -4.74 -4.65 -0.77
CA LEU A 20 -5.55 -5.72 -1.36
C LEU A 20 -6.63 -5.14 -2.28
N GLY A 21 -7.30 -4.06 -1.86
CA GLY A 21 -8.26 -3.35 -2.70
C GLY A 21 -7.66 -2.85 -4.02
N VAL A 22 -6.45 -2.28 -3.97
CA VAL A 22 -5.70 -1.84 -5.16
C VAL A 22 -5.42 -3.03 -6.08
N LEU A 23 -4.95 -4.15 -5.55
CA LEU A 23 -4.63 -5.34 -6.33
C LEU A 23 -5.89 -6.00 -6.91
N TYR A 24 -6.98 -6.14 -6.15
CA TYR A 24 -8.26 -6.68 -6.64
C TYR A 24 -8.88 -5.81 -7.75
N ALA A 25 -8.63 -4.50 -7.71
CA ALA A 25 -9.02 -3.60 -8.81
C ALA A 25 -8.15 -3.79 -10.07
N GLY A 26 -7.09 -4.60 -10.01
CA GLY A 26 -6.10 -4.75 -11.08
C GLY A 26 -5.23 -3.53 -11.25
N ALA A 27 -5.08 -2.71 -10.23
CA ALA A 27 -4.19 -1.57 -10.18
C ALA A 27 -2.80 -1.97 -9.64
N VAL A 28 -1.84 -1.08 -9.75
CA VAL A 28 -0.44 -1.31 -9.36
C VAL A 28 -0.13 -0.49 -8.11
N ASN A 29 0.32 -1.15 -7.06
CA ASN A 29 0.74 -0.50 -5.83
C ASN A 29 2.12 0.17 -5.98
N VAL A 30 2.28 1.37 -5.44
CA VAL A 30 3.54 2.12 -5.43
C VAL A 30 3.85 2.53 -3.99
N PRO A 31 4.41 1.62 -3.17
CA PRO A 31 4.72 1.91 -1.77
C PRO A 31 5.86 2.92 -1.67
N LEU A 32 5.65 3.96 -0.88
CA LEU A 32 6.60 5.03 -0.62
C LEU A 32 6.99 5.03 0.85
N SER A 33 8.28 5.19 1.11
CA SER A 33 8.75 5.23 2.49
C SER A 33 8.34 6.51 3.20
N ILE A 34 7.79 6.38 4.40
CA ILE A 34 7.48 7.52 5.27
C ILE A 34 8.73 8.30 5.72
N LYS A 35 9.93 7.72 5.52
CA LYS A 35 11.22 8.35 5.79
C LYS A 35 11.65 9.34 4.70
N LEU A 36 10.93 9.43 3.59
CA LEU A 36 11.16 10.43 2.56
C LEU A 36 10.73 11.80 3.10
N GLU A 37 11.72 12.63 3.42
CA GLU A 37 11.48 13.99 3.95
C GLU A 37 11.59 15.05 2.86
N GLU A 38 12.39 14.80 1.83
CA GLU A 38 12.59 15.73 0.72
C GLU A 38 11.38 15.71 -0.22
N THR A 39 10.79 16.90 -0.42
CA THR A 39 9.61 17.06 -1.30
C THR A 39 9.89 16.56 -2.73
N ASN A 40 11.06 16.87 -3.27
CA ASN A 40 11.47 16.47 -4.61
C ASN A 40 11.53 14.95 -4.79
N ASP A 41 11.91 14.24 -3.75
CA ASP A 41 11.96 12.77 -3.73
C ASP A 41 10.57 12.14 -3.86
N LEU A 42 9.57 12.72 -3.20
CA LEU A 42 8.17 12.30 -3.32
C LEU A 42 7.59 12.68 -4.69
N VAL A 43 7.81 13.93 -5.12
CA VAL A 43 7.38 14.42 -6.44
C VAL A 43 7.91 13.50 -7.54
N PHE A 44 9.22 13.20 -7.51
CA PHE A 44 9.83 12.33 -8.50
C PHE A 44 9.10 10.97 -8.58
N ARG A 45 8.91 10.29 -7.45
CA ARG A 45 8.32 8.94 -7.45
C ARG A 45 6.86 8.94 -7.89
N VAL A 46 6.05 9.90 -7.43
CA VAL A 46 4.63 10.01 -7.80
C VAL A 46 4.47 10.32 -9.30
N LYS A 47 5.31 11.24 -9.84
CA LYS A 47 5.31 11.57 -11.27
C LYS A 47 5.85 10.42 -12.14
N HIS A 48 7.01 9.86 -11.77
CA HIS A 48 7.66 8.80 -12.53
C HIS A 48 6.83 7.51 -12.57
N SER A 49 6.01 7.25 -11.55
CA SER A 49 5.08 6.12 -11.56
C SER A 49 3.78 6.42 -12.30
N ASP A 50 3.51 7.65 -12.73
CA ASP A 50 2.21 8.08 -13.26
C ASP A 50 1.05 7.77 -12.29
N SER A 51 1.26 7.95 -10.98
CA SER A 51 0.23 7.66 -9.99
C SER A 51 -0.96 8.58 -10.12
N LYS A 52 -2.16 7.99 -10.24
CA LYS A 52 -3.43 8.73 -10.31
C LYS A 52 -4.10 8.91 -8.94
N TYR A 53 -3.77 8.06 -8.00
CA TYR A 53 -4.30 8.09 -6.65
C TYR A 53 -3.16 8.04 -5.65
N VAL A 54 -3.37 8.68 -4.50
CA VAL A 54 -2.44 8.57 -3.36
C VAL A 54 -3.24 8.13 -2.14
N ILE A 55 -2.84 7.03 -1.52
CA ILE A 55 -3.39 6.56 -0.23
C ILE A 55 -2.44 6.99 0.87
N THR A 56 -2.95 7.62 1.93
CA THR A 56 -2.11 8.18 2.97
C THR A 56 -2.76 8.18 4.35
N SER A 57 -1.95 8.23 5.40
CA SER A 57 -2.40 8.51 6.76
C SER A 57 -2.51 10.02 7.03
N LYS A 58 -3.24 10.40 8.07
CA LYS A 58 -3.27 11.80 8.52
C LYS A 58 -1.89 12.35 8.88
N PHE A 59 -0.96 11.49 9.31
CA PHE A 59 0.40 11.91 9.68
C PHE A 59 1.26 12.26 8.46
N GLN A 60 1.03 11.59 7.32
CA GLN A 60 1.77 11.82 6.08
C GLN A 60 1.03 12.76 5.11
N LEU A 61 -0.26 13.01 5.32
CA LEU A 61 -1.06 13.90 4.47
C LEU A 61 -0.42 15.28 4.23
N PRO A 62 0.21 15.95 5.22
CA PRO A 62 0.89 17.22 4.96
C PRO A 62 2.01 17.12 3.91
N LYS A 63 2.71 15.98 3.81
CA LYS A 63 3.72 15.76 2.75
C LYS A 63 3.03 15.59 1.40
N VAL A 64 1.93 14.82 1.34
CA VAL A 64 1.15 14.62 0.10
C VAL A 64 0.61 15.94 -0.41
N ARG A 65 -0.02 16.75 0.44
CA ARG A 65 -0.56 18.07 0.05
C ARG A 65 0.50 19.00 -0.57
N LYS A 66 1.74 18.94 -0.09
CA LYS A 66 2.84 19.78 -0.62
C LYS A 66 3.21 19.43 -2.06
N ILE A 67 3.07 18.17 -2.46
CA ILE A 67 3.50 17.71 -3.78
C ILE A 67 2.40 17.78 -4.85
N LEU A 68 1.14 17.95 -4.48
CA LEU A 68 0.00 17.85 -5.42
C LEU A 68 0.09 18.85 -6.58
N ALA A 69 0.56 20.08 -6.31
CA ALA A 69 0.71 21.10 -7.36
C ALA A 69 1.68 20.67 -8.47
N GLU A 70 2.64 19.83 -8.13
CA GLU A 70 3.62 19.29 -9.09
C GLU A 70 3.22 17.93 -9.67
N CYS A 71 2.19 17.27 -9.14
CA CYS A 71 1.73 15.96 -9.55
C CYS A 71 0.33 16.01 -10.19
N PRO A 72 0.16 16.63 -11.38
CA PRO A 72 -1.15 16.92 -11.96
C PRO A 72 -1.94 15.67 -12.37
N LEU A 73 -1.34 14.49 -12.45
CA LEU A 73 -2.03 13.23 -12.71
C LEU A 73 -2.76 12.68 -11.50
N VAL A 74 -2.49 13.19 -10.29
CA VAL A 74 -3.16 12.74 -9.07
C VAL A 74 -4.58 13.29 -9.04
N GLU A 75 -5.56 12.42 -9.23
CA GLU A 75 -6.99 12.76 -9.28
C GLU A 75 -7.62 12.84 -7.88
N LYS A 76 -7.25 11.92 -6.99
CA LYS A 76 -7.76 11.86 -5.61
C LYS A 76 -6.70 11.40 -4.61
N VAL A 77 -6.83 11.91 -3.39
CA VAL A 77 -6.09 11.47 -2.22
C VAL A 77 -7.03 10.73 -1.28
N ILE A 78 -6.74 9.46 -1.02
CA ILE A 78 -7.51 8.62 -0.10
C ILE A 78 -6.84 8.69 1.27
N VAL A 79 -7.56 9.17 2.28
CA VAL A 79 -7.03 9.36 3.63
C VAL A 79 -7.62 8.30 4.55
N PHE A 80 -6.76 7.59 5.28
CA PHE A 80 -7.18 6.55 6.22
C PHE A 80 -7.95 7.09 7.42
N ASP A 81 -7.61 8.30 7.83
CA ASP A 81 -8.09 8.87 9.08
C ASP A 81 -8.99 10.08 8.79
N GLU A 82 -9.99 10.30 9.64
CA GLU A 82 -10.76 11.54 9.61
C GLU A 82 -9.91 12.71 10.10
N ILE A 83 -10.10 13.87 9.46
CA ILE A 83 -9.40 15.12 9.72
C ILE A 83 -10.37 16.30 9.67
N ASP A 84 -10.05 17.38 10.38
CA ASP A 84 -10.94 18.54 10.49
C ASP A 84 -10.93 19.45 9.22
N ASP A 85 -9.85 19.38 8.41
CA ASP A 85 -9.58 20.29 7.29
C ASP A 85 -9.56 19.58 5.92
N LYS A 86 -10.45 18.60 5.70
CA LYS A 86 -10.58 17.82 4.46
C LYS A 86 -10.69 18.73 3.23
N GLN A 87 -9.83 18.46 2.23
CA GLN A 87 -9.81 19.20 0.96
C GLN A 87 -10.74 18.56 -0.08
N PRO A 88 -11.21 19.28 -1.13
CA PRO A 88 -12.15 18.75 -2.13
C PRO A 88 -11.66 17.56 -2.94
N ASN A 89 -10.34 17.40 -3.08
CA ASN A 89 -9.71 16.26 -3.75
C ASN A 89 -9.40 15.08 -2.82
N GLU A 90 -9.75 15.18 -1.53
CA GLU A 90 -9.53 14.15 -0.52
C GLU A 90 -10.83 13.37 -0.28
N ILE A 91 -10.69 12.06 -0.06
CA ILE A 91 -11.78 11.16 0.29
C ILE A 91 -11.29 10.23 1.40
N TYR A 92 -12.15 9.94 2.38
CA TYR A 92 -11.81 8.98 3.43
C TYR A 92 -11.93 7.54 2.95
N ILE A 93 -11.11 6.67 3.50
CA ILE A 93 -11.16 5.23 3.16
C ILE A 93 -12.56 4.65 3.41
N ASN A 94 -13.24 5.06 4.48
CA ASN A 94 -14.59 4.59 4.78
C ASN A 94 -15.61 5.05 3.71
N GLU A 95 -15.44 6.24 3.14
CA GLU A 95 -16.27 6.71 2.03
C GLU A 95 -16.02 5.87 0.77
N VAL A 96 -14.74 5.51 0.50
CA VAL A 96 -14.40 4.61 -0.62
C VAL A 96 -15.01 3.23 -0.42
N MET A 97 -14.96 2.69 0.80
CA MET A 97 -15.60 1.41 1.14
C MET A 97 -17.12 1.48 0.94
N ALA A 98 -17.78 2.54 1.41
CA ALA A 98 -19.20 2.73 1.22
C ALA A 98 -19.61 2.83 -0.27
N LEU A 99 -18.79 3.52 -1.10
CA LEU A 99 -18.99 3.55 -2.55
C LEU A 99 -18.82 2.14 -3.16
N GLY A 100 -17.88 1.35 -2.64
CA GLY A 100 -17.68 -0.04 -3.03
C GLY A 100 -18.88 -0.92 -2.71
N ASP A 101 -19.42 -0.80 -1.50
CA ASP A 101 -20.61 -1.55 -1.07
C ASP A 101 -21.82 -1.21 -1.95
N GLU A 102 -21.99 0.07 -2.30
CA GLU A 102 -23.07 0.49 -3.19
C GLU A 102 -22.89 -0.05 -4.62
N PHE A 103 -21.66 0.01 -5.13
CA PHE A 103 -21.32 -0.55 -6.43
C PHE A 103 -21.61 -2.06 -6.51
N LEU A 104 -21.29 -2.80 -5.45
CA LEU A 104 -21.44 -4.26 -5.42
C LEU A 104 -22.91 -4.71 -5.45
N LYS A 105 -23.87 -3.91 -5.02
CA LYS A 105 -25.30 -4.26 -5.06
C LYS A 105 -25.79 -4.61 -6.47
N GLU A 106 -25.23 -3.94 -7.47
CA GLU A 106 -25.65 -4.12 -8.87
C GLU A 106 -24.55 -4.65 -9.78
N ASN A 107 -23.29 -4.72 -9.30
CA ASN A 107 -22.13 -4.98 -10.13
C ASN A 107 -21.18 -6.03 -9.54
N ALA A 108 -21.66 -6.94 -8.68
CA ALA A 108 -20.81 -7.96 -8.06
C ALA A 108 -20.07 -8.81 -9.10
N GLU A 109 -20.73 -9.15 -10.22
CA GLU A 109 -20.12 -9.91 -11.32
C GLU A 109 -18.96 -9.16 -11.97
N LYS A 110 -19.07 -7.84 -12.11
CA LYS A 110 -17.97 -7.02 -12.66
C LYS A 110 -16.72 -7.03 -11.80
N LEU A 111 -16.88 -7.13 -10.48
CA LEU A 111 -15.74 -7.28 -9.57
C LEU A 111 -15.06 -8.64 -9.81
N VAL A 112 -15.85 -9.71 -9.91
CA VAL A 112 -15.34 -11.05 -10.20
C VAL A 112 -14.60 -11.07 -11.53
N GLU A 113 -15.20 -10.56 -12.61
CA GLU A 113 -14.56 -10.42 -13.92
C GLU A 113 -13.26 -9.63 -13.84
N ARG A 114 -13.23 -8.55 -13.03
CA ARG A 114 -12.06 -7.70 -12.85
C ARG A 114 -10.89 -8.48 -12.27
N TYR A 115 -11.04 -9.10 -11.11
CA TYR A 115 -9.92 -9.81 -10.51
C TYR A 115 -9.54 -11.08 -11.26
N GLN A 116 -10.48 -11.76 -11.91
CA GLN A 116 -10.19 -12.92 -12.78
C GLN A 116 -9.44 -12.52 -14.06
N SER A 117 -9.56 -11.27 -14.51
CA SER A 117 -8.82 -10.75 -15.65
C SER A 117 -7.35 -10.39 -15.34
N ILE A 118 -6.92 -10.53 -14.08
CA ILE A 118 -5.55 -10.24 -13.67
C ILE A 118 -4.68 -11.46 -13.98
N ALA A 119 -3.69 -11.28 -14.84
CA ALA A 119 -2.75 -12.33 -15.20
C ALA A 119 -1.56 -12.36 -14.19
N PRO A 120 -0.94 -13.53 -13.99
CA PRO A 120 0.26 -13.63 -13.15
C PRO A 120 1.40 -12.69 -13.56
N ASP A 121 1.50 -12.37 -14.83
CA ASP A 121 2.54 -11.48 -15.37
C ASP A 121 2.13 -10.00 -15.44
N ASP A 122 0.91 -9.66 -15.00
CA ASP A 122 0.53 -8.26 -14.79
C ASP A 122 1.35 -7.66 -13.64
N TYR A 123 1.64 -6.36 -13.74
CA TYR A 123 2.36 -5.66 -12.68
C TYR A 123 1.47 -5.50 -11.43
N ALA A 124 2.02 -5.85 -10.28
CA ALA A 124 1.40 -5.71 -8.97
C ALA A 124 1.97 -4.51 -8.19
N ASN A 125 3.26 -4.21 -8.40
CA ASN A 125 3.95 -3.25 -7.55
C ASN A 125 5.10 -2.55 -8.30
N ILE A 126 5.38 -1.29 -7.90
CA ILE A 126 6.59 -0.56 -8.29
C ILE A 126 7.35 -0.21 -7.01
N SER A 127 8.44 -0.93 -6.73
CA SER A 127 9.32 -0.64 -5.59
C SER A 127 10.47 0.27 -5.98
N TYR A 128 10.61 1.40 -5.29
CA TYR A 128 11.73 2.32 -5.54
C TYR A 128 12.94 1.97 -4.68
N THR A 129 14.09 1.83 -5.33
CA THR A 129 15.38 1.67 -4.63
C THR A 129 15.87 3.03 -4.11
N SER A 130 16.55 3.02 -2.95
CA SER A 130 17.33 4.16 -2.49
C SER A 130 18.58 4.27 -3.35
N GLY A 131 18.55 5.07 -4.40
CA GLY A 131 19.73 5.36 -5.21
C GLY A 131 20.77 6.13 -4.38
N THR A 132 22.00 5.67 -4.39
CA THR A 132 23.12 6.34 -3.67
C THR A 132 23.79 7.42 -4.52
N THR A 133 23.56 7.47 -5.84
CA THR A 133 24.30 8.34 -6.77
C THR A 133 23.50 8.81 -8.00
N ALA A 134 22.25 8.41 -8.16
CA ALA A 134 21.39 8.74 -9.30
C ALA A 134 19.93 8.76 -8.87
N ASP A 135 19.05 9.19 -9.76
CA ASP A 135 17.60 9.14 -9.54
C ASP A 135 17.14 7.73 -9.11
N PRO A 136 16.18 7.63 -8.19
CA PRO A 136 15.66 6.36 -7.73
C PRO A 136 15.09 5.52 -8.87
N LYS A 137 15.37 4.23 -8.88
CA LYS A 137 14.85 3.31 -9.90
C LYS A 137 13.59 2.63 -9.41
N GLY A 138 12.53 2.66 -10.22
CA GLY A 138 11.30 1.91 -9.99
C GLY A 138 11.46 0.47 -10.49
N ILE A 139 11.47 -0.48 -9.59
CA ILE A 139 11.52 -1.92 -9.90
C ILE A 139 10.07 -2.41 -10.09
N LEU A 140 9.76 -2.85 -11.28
CA LEU A 140 8.45 -3.44 -11.62
C LEU A 140 8.40 -4.90 -11.12
N LEU A 141 7.41 -5.21 -10.29
CA LEU A 141 7.18 -6.55 -9.78
C LEU A 141 5.78 -7.03 -10.24
N THR A 142 5.73 -8.26 -10.76
CA THR A 142 4.49 -8.89 -11.19
C THR A 142 3.84 -9.67 -10.04
N HIS A 143 2.57 -10.05 -10.20
CA HIS A 143 1.90 -10.96 -9.29
C HIS A 143 2.67 -12.29 -9.15
N ARG A 144 3.23 -12.82 -10.25
CA ARG A 144 4.07 -14.02 -10.25
C ARG A 144 5.31 -13.87 -9.38
N ASN A 145 5.97 -12.71 -9.37
CA ASN A 145 7.13 -12.48 -8.51
C ASN A 145 6.75 -12.61 -7.03
N TYR A 146 5.59 -12.04 -6.64
CA TYR A 146 5.11 -12.14 -5.27
C TYR A 146 4.71 -13.56 -4.89
N THR A 147 3.92 -14.26 -5.71
CA THR A 147 3.48 -15.63 -5.40
C THR A 147 4.65 -16.60 -5.31
N ALA A 148 5.60 -16.54 -6.23
CA ALA A 148 6.82 -17.34 -6.17
C ALA A 148 7.65 -17.06 -4.91
N ASN A 149 7.76 -15.79 -4.51
CA ASN A 149 8.50 -15.41 -3.31
C ASN A 149 7.79 -15.85 -2.02
N VAL A 150 6.45 -15.83 -2.00
CA VAL A 150 5.65 -16.38 -0.89
C VAL A 150 5.89 -17.87 -0.72
N GLU A 151 5.88 -18.65 -1.81
CA GLU A 151 6.18 -20.08 -1.78
C GLU A 151 7.59 -20.37 -1.26
N GLN A 152 8.58 -19.59 -1.72
CA GLN A 152 9.97 -19.68 -1.23
C GLN A 152 10.06 -19.35 0.26
N ALA A 153 9.41 -18.28 0.72
CA ALA A 153 9.40 -17.89 2.13
C ALA A 153 8.77 -18.99 2.99
N HIS A 154 7.63 -19.53 2.58
CA HIS A 154 6.96 -20.63 3.29
C HIS A 154 7.83 -21.89 3.36
N SER A 155 8.54 -22.24 2.29
CA SER A 155 9.42 -23.43 2.30
C SER A 155 10.52 -23.38 3.36
N VAL A 156 10.88 -22.17 3.81
CA VAL A 156 11.91 -21.95 4.84
C VAL A 156 11.29 -21.75 6.22
N ILE A 157 10.22 -20.96 6.30
CA ILE A 157 9.61 -20.54 7.59
C ILE A 157 8.57 -21.57 8.08
N GLY A 158 7.87 -22.23 7.16
CA GLY A 158 6.86 -23.26 7.50
C GLY A 158 5.63 -22.70 8.20
N VAL A 159 5.07 -21.57 7.71
CA VAL A 159 3.91 -20.88 8.31
C VAL A 159 2.67 -21.76 8.32
N THR A 160 1.92 -21.74 9.42
CA THR A 160 0.67 -22.46 9.64
C THR A 160 -0.46 -21.52 10.06
N PRO A 161 -1.74 -21.92 10.02
CA PRO A 161 -2.85 -21.08 10.48
C PRO A 161 -2.81 -20.71 11.97
N GLU A 162 -2.07 -21.44 12.78
CA GLU A 162 -1.90 -21.19 14.22
C GLU A 162 -0.90 -20.04 14.49
N ASP A 163 -0.08 -19.68 13.49
CA ASP A 163 0.95 -18.66 13.64
C ASP A 163 0.36 -17.26 13.70
N ARG A 164 1.06 -16.39 14.44
CA ARG A 164 0.71 -14.98 14.59
C ARG A 164 1.95 -14.13 14.38
N MET A 165 1.88 -13.21 13.42
CA MET A 165 2.97 -12.30 13.12
C MET A 165 2.64 -10.88 13.59
N LEU A 166 3.51 -10.29 14.40
CA LEU A 166 3.47 -8.85 14.68
C LEU A 166 4.34 -8.13 13.65
N ILE A 167 3.73 -7.30 12.80
CA ILE A 167 4.43 -6.50 11.82
C ILE A 167 4.90 -5.21 12.48
N ILE A 168 6.21 -5.10 12.69
CA ILE A 168 6.89 -3.90 13.21
C ILE A 168 7.80 -3.24 12.17
N LEU A 169 8.16 -3.97 11.12
CA LEU A 169 8.93 -3.43 10.01
C LEU A 169 8.03 -2.66 9.04
N PRO A 170 8.59 -1.64 8.37
CA PRO A 170 7.83 -0.88 7.37
C PRO A 170 7.31 -1.78 6.23
N LEU A 171 6.01 -1.66 5.92
CA LEU A 171 5.36 -2.43 4.85
C LEU A 171 5.77 -1.97 3.44
N ASP A 172 6.38 -0.79 3.29
CA ASP A 172 7.02 -0.35 2.05
C ASP A 172 8.30 -1.13 1.72
N HIS A 173 8.82 -1.92 2.67
CA HIS A 173 10.00 -2.74 2.47
C HIS A 173 9.64 -4.18 2.09
N CYS A 174 10.22 -4.69 0.99
CA CYS A 174 9.90 -5.99 0.38
C CYS A 174 9.91 -7.17 1.37
N PHE A 175 10.81 -7.19 2.36
CA PHE A 175 10.86 -8.28 3.35
C PHE A 175 9.60 -8.32 4.23
N ALA A 176 9.20 -7.19 4.83
CA ALA A 176 8.00 -7.12 5.65
C ALA A 176 6.74 -7.38 4.83
N HIS A 177 6.73 -6.92 3.60
CA HIS A 177 5.65 -7.07 2.65
C HIS A 177 5.43 -8.55 2.29
N VAL A 178 6.47 -9.28 1.91
CA VAL A 178 6.34 -10.69 1.53
C VAL A 178 6.25 -11.60 2.76
N ALA A 179 7.26 -11.60 3.62
CA ALA A 179 7.32 -12.55 4.74
C ALA A 179 6.32 -12.22 5.86
N GLY A 180 6.16 -10.91 6.16
CA GLY A 180 5.27 -10.45 7.24
C GLY A 180 3.80 -10.40 6.85
N PHE A 181 3.48 -10.14 5.60
CA PHE A 181 2.11 -9.93 5.14
C PHE A 181 1.65 -11.05 4.21
N TYR A 182 2.16 -11.13 2.99
CA TYR A 182 1.61 -12.06 1.99
C TYR A 182 1.78 -13.53 2.38
N THR A 183 2.92 -13.92 2.96
CA THR A 183 3.13 -15.31 3.39
C THR A 183 2.15 -15.67 4.50
N MET A 184 2.00 -14.82 5.53
CA MET A 184 1.04 -15.06 6.60
C MET A 184 -0.38 -15.20 6.09
N MET A 185 -0.83 -14.26 5.25
CA MET A 185 -2.16 -14.28 4.65
C MET A 185 -2.40 -15.54 3.80
N SER A 186 -1.42 -15.92 2.97
CA SER A 186 -1.56 -17.05 2.05
C SER A 186 -1.71 -18.39 2.75
N TYR A 187 -1.18 -18.53 3.95
CA TYR A 187 -1.25 -19.76 4.75
C TYR A 187 -2.24 -19.65 5.94
N GLY A 188 -3.08 -18.62 5.95
CA GLY A 188 -4.16 -18.48 6.92
C GLY A 188 -3.72 -18.05 8.31
N ALA A 189 -2.48 -17.61 8.48
CA ALA A 189 -1.95 -17.10 9.73
C ALA A 189 -2.48 -15.69 10.04
N SER A 190 -2.45 -15.31 11.30
CA SER A 190 -2.91 -14.00 11.76
C SER A 190 -1.80 -12.96 11.70
N ILE A 191 -2.19 -11.72 11.39
CA ILE A 191 -1.30 -10.57 11.36
C ILE A 191 -1.78 -9.54 12.38
N GLY A 192 -0.88 -9.08 13.23
CA GLY A 192 -1.09 -7.92 14.09
C GLY A 192 -0.24 -6.75 13.62
N THR A 193 -0.77 -5.54 13.70
CA THR A 193 -0.04 -4.30 13.45
C THR A 193 0.04 -3.47 14.72
N VAL A 194 1.06 -2.61 14.81
CA VAL A 194 1.19 -1.68 15.92
C VAL A 194 0.38 -0.43 15.61
N PRO A 195 -0.38 0.14 16.56
CA PRO A 195 -1.08 1.39 16.36
C PRO A 195 -0.15 2.48 15.81
N SER A 196 -0.58 3.16 14.75
CA SER A 196 0.21 4.19 14.08
C SER A 196 0.58 5.31 15.04
N GLY A 197 1.81 5.81 14.94
CA GLY A 197 2.31 6.97 15.68
C GLY A 197 3.04 7.91 14.73
N LYS A 198 3.28 9.15 15.17
CA LYS A 198 4.01 10.16 14.39
C LYS A 198 5.45 9.76 14.06
N SER A 199 6.00 8.78 14.79
CA SER A 199 7.37 8.28 14.58
C SER A 199 7.47 6.81 14.92
N GLY A 200 8.49 6.12 14.38
CA GLY A 200 8.80 4.74 14.73
C GLY A 200 9.07 4.53 16.23
N LYS A 201 9.61 5.53 16.93
CA LYS A 201 9.79 5.48 18.40
C LYS A 201 8.46 5.48 19.14
N GLU A 202 7.48 6.23 18.67
CA GLU A 202 6.13 6.24 19.25
C GLU A 202 5.41 4.93 18.96
N ALA A 203 5.50 4.42 17.74
CA ALA A 203 4.96 3.11 17.38
C ALA A 203 5.54 1.98 18.26
N LEU A 204 6.86 1.97 18.52
CA LEU A 204 7.50 0.99 19.40
C LEU A 204 6.98 1.05 20.85
N ARG A 205 6.62 2.23 21.37
CA ARG A 205 6.00 2.37 22.69
C ARG A 205 4.59 1.80 22.78
N ASN A 206 3.92 1.67 21.64
CA ASN A 206 2.56 1.15 21.56
C ASN A 206 2.53 -0.39 21.46
N ILE A 207 3.69 -1.06 21.43
CA ILE A 207 3.75 -2.53 21.51
C ILE A 207 3.38 -2.93 22.94
N PRO A 208 2.30 -3.69 23.12
CA PRO A 208 1.96 -4.21 24.46
C PRO A 208 3.06 -5.17 24.91
N ILE A 209 3.61 -4.92 26.09
CA ILE A 209 4.63 -5.78 26.74
C ILE A 209 3.87 -6.80 27.60
#